data_54a8cdc474a59f1210916ea83f7e01b2
#
_entry.id   54a8cdc474a59f1210916ea83f7e01b2
#
_cell.length_a   1.000
_cell.length_b   1.000
_cell.length_c   1.000
_cell.angle_alpha   90.00
_cell.angle_beta   90.00
_cell.angle_gamma   90.00
#
_symmetry.space_group_name_H-M   'P 1'
#
loop_
_entity.id
_entity.type
_entity.pdbx_description
1 polymer ?
#
loop_
_entity_poly.entity_id
_entity_poly.type
_entity_poly.pdbx_seq_one_letter_code
_entity_poly.pdbx_strand_id
1 'polypeptide(L)'
;MSKTLFDKVWDTHVVRNIQDGPDVFFIDRHFIHEVTSPVAFLGLENRGIGVMSPERTFATADHNTPTINQHLPVKDPLSANQLETLERNAKKYNILHWGLGDQNNGIVHVVGPEHGITLPGSTIVCGDSHTSTHGAFGAIAFGIGTSEVEMVLSTQCIMQPKPCLLYTSPSPRDKIH
;
A
#
# COMPACT_ATOMS: atom_id res chain seq x y z
N MET A 1 -3.67 31.45 -8.20
CA MET A 1 -4.06 30.48 -9.26
C MET A 1 -5.02 29.46 -8.67
N SER A 2 -5.97 28.97 -9.44
CA SER A 2 -6.84 27.88 -8.98
C SER A 2 -6.03 26.59 -8.88
N LYS A 3 -6.13 25.87 -7.75
CA LYS A 3 -5.47 24.58 -7.53
C LYS A 3 -6.26 23.46 -8.23
N THR A 4 -5.55 22.49 -8.82
CA THR A 4 -6.14 21.24 -9.31
C THR A 4 -6.64 20.39 -8.14
N LEU A 5 -7.44 19.36 -8.42
CA LEU A 5 -7.83 18.38 -7.38
C LEU A 5 -6.59 17.72 -6.77
N PHE A 6 -5.63 17.33 -7.61
CA PHE A 6 -4.35 16.77 -7.15
C PHE A 6 -3.64 17.71 -6.17
N ASP A 7 -3.49 19.01 -6.51
CA ASP A 7 -2.84 19.98 -5.63
C ASP A 7 -3.57 20.12 -4.29
N LYS A 8 -4.90 20.09 -4.31
CA LYS A 8 -5.70 20.19 -3.08
C LYS A 8 -5.48 18.99 -2.16
N VAL A 9 -5.51 17.79 -2.72
CA VAL A 9 -5.26 16.56 -1.95
C VAL A 9 -3.80 16.51 -1.48
N TRP A 10 -2.84 16.81 -2.37
CA TRP A 10 -1.42 16.83 -2.01
C TRP A 10 -1.15 17.78 -0.85
N ASP A 11 -1.54 19.04 -0.99
CA ASP A 11 -1.21 20.07 -0.01
C ASP A 11 -1.84 19.82 1.37
N THR A 12 -2.97 19.08 1.44
CA THR A 12 -3.60 18.71 2.73
C THR A 12 -2.91 17.53 3.42
N HIS A 13 -2.07 16.77 2.70
CA HIS A 13 -1.34 15.62 3.25
C HIS A 13 0.16 15.88 3.47
N VAL A 14 0.67 17.04 3.04
CA VAL A 14 2.05 17.43 3.34
C VAL A 14 2.18 17.79 4.81
N VAL A 15 2.93 16.97 5.55
CA VAL A 15 3.25 17.19 6.98
C VAL A 15 4.40 18.19 7.10
N ARG A 16 5.38 18.10 6.19
CA ARG A 16 6.55 18.99 6.20
C ARG A 16 7.14 19.10 4.80
N ASN A 17 7.41 20.34 4.37
CA ASN A 17 8.25 20.57 3.21
C ASN A 17 9.72 20.55 3.61
N ILE A 18 10.56 19.91 2.82
CA ILE A 18 12.01 19.96 2.96
C ILE A 18 12.54 20.83 1.83
N GLN A 19 13.24 21.90 2.19
CA GLN A 19 13.83 22.79 1.20
C GLN A 19 14.77 22.01 0.27
N ASP A 20 14.57 22.13 -1.03
CA ASP A 20 15.31 21.44 -2.07
C ASP A 20 15.27 19.90 -1.98
N GLY A 21 14.25 19.35 -1.30
CA GLY A 21 14.06 17.93 -1.06
C GLY A 21 12.61 17.46 -1.25
N PRO A 22 12.35 16.17 -0.96
CA PRO A 22 11.00 15.62 -1.00
C PRO A 22 10.15 16.15 0.14
N ASP A 23 8.83 16.15 -0.04
CA ASP A 23 7.87 16.40 1.03
C ASP A 23 7.77 15.19 1.97
N VAL A 24 7.57 15.45 3.27
CA VAL A 24 7.08 14.43 4.20
C VAL A 24 5.57 14.36 4.02
N PHE A 25 5.08 13.24 3.50
CA PHE A 25 3.72 13.07 3.02
C PHE A 25 2.99 12.03 3.86
N PHE A 26 1.84 12.42 4.43
CA PHE A 26 1.02 11.57 5.27
C PHE A 26 0.24 10.56 4.43
N ILE A 27 0.09 9.34 4.94
CA ILE A 27 -0.61 8.24 4.28
C ILE A 27 -1.87 7.87 5.07
N ASP A 28 -3.04 7.98 4.43
CA ASP A 28 -4.32 7.63 5.03
C ASP A 28 -4.53 6.13 5.15
N ARG A 29 -4.09 5.37 4.14
CA ARG A 29 -4.31 3.93 4.06
C ARG A 29 -3.05 3.23 3.58
N HIS A 30 -2.64 2.23 4.32
CA HIS A 30 -1.50 1.40 3.99
C HIS A 30 -1.97 -0.04 3.77
N PHE A 31 -1.90 -0.53 2.55
CA PHE A 31 -2.15 -1.93 2.25
C PHE A 31 -0.84 -2.71 2.30
N ILE A 32 -0.89 -3.89 2.91
CA ILE A 32 0.26 -4.79 3.00
C ILE A 32 -0.13 -6.21 2.59
N HIS A 33 0.81 -6.94 2.06
CA HIS A 33 0.65 -8.32 1.65
C HIS A 33 1.88 -9.17 2.04
N GLU A 34 1.83 -10.48 1.80
CA GLU A 34 2.79 -11.46 2.30
C GLU A 34 4.20 -11.34 1.68
N VAL A 35 4.37 -10.66 0.54
CA VAL A 35 5.66 -10.61 -0.16
C VAL A 35 6.60 -9.55 0.42
N THR A 36 6.12 -8.30 0.57
CA THR A 36 6.97 -7.17 0.98
C THR A 36 6.95 -6.90 2.48
N SER A 37 5.85 -7.19 3.17
CA SER A 37 5.68 -6.85 4.57
C SER A 37 6.57 -7.62 5.55
N PRO A 38 6.94 -8.91 5.35
CA PRO A 38 7.76 -9.64 6.32
C PRO A 38 9.10 -8.97 6.62
N VAL A 39 9.78 -8.46 5.59
CA VAL A 39 11.08 -7.79 5.75
C VAL A 39 10.91 -6.44 6.46
N ALA A 40 9.84 -5.71 6.14
CA ALA A 40 9.53 -4.44 6.81
C ALA A 40 9.26 -4.64 8.31
N PHE A 41 8.48 -5.64 8.69
CA PHE A 41 8.25 -5.97 10.11
C PHE A 41 9.53 -6.41 10.84
N LEU A 42 10.39 -7.18 10.18
CA LEU A 42 11.70 -7.53 10.75
C LEU A 42 12.56 -6.29 11.00
N GLY A 43 12.52 -5.30 10.10
CA GLY A 43 13.19 -4.01 10.30
C GLY A 43 12.67 -3.27 11.52
N LEU A 44 11.36 -3.22 11.75
CA LEU A 44 10.75 -2.65 12.95
C LEU A 44 11.19 -3.37 14.22
N GLU A 45 11.17 -4.70 14.21
CA GLU A 45 11.61 -5.53 15.35
C GLU A 45 13.06 -5.28 15.73
N ASN A 46 13.96 -5.27 14.74
CA ASN A 46 15.40 -5.02 14.96
C ASN A 46 15.67 -3.64 15.55
N ARG A 47 14.80 -2.68 15.29
CA ARG A 47 14.89 -1.30 15.81
C ARG A 47 14.09 -1.09 17.10
N GLY A 48 13.35 -2.08 17.57
CA GLY A 48 12.47 -1.96 18.74
C GLY A 48 11.31 -0.96 18.53
N ILE A 49 10.82 -0.80 17.31
CA ILE A 49 9.77 0.15 16.93
C ILE A 49 8.48 -0.63 16.65
N GLY A 50 7.34 -0.10 17.09
CA GLY A 50 6.01 -0.64 16.79
C GLY A 50 5.39 -0.05 15.53
N VAL A 51 4.19 -0.54 15.18
CA VAL A 51 3.35 0.05 14.15
C VAL A 51 2.62 1.27 14.74
N MET A 52 2.71 2.42 14.06
CA MET A 52 2.17 3.68 14.55
C MET A 52 0.65 3.74 14.52
N SER A 53 0.04 3.28 13.42
CA SER A 53 -1.41 3.36 13.18
C SER A 53 -1.95 2.06 12.60
N PRO A 54 -2.11 1.01 13.42
CA PRO A 54 -2.61 -0.29 12.94
C PRO A 54 -3.98 -0.19 12.26
N GLU A 55 -4.83 0.72 12.73
CA GLU A 55 -6.18 0.96 12.19
C GLU A 55 -6.19 1.58 10.79
N ARG A 56 -5.04 2.05 10.30
CA ARG A 56 -4.83 2.58 8.95
C ARG A 56 -4.12 1.60 8.04
N THR A 57 -3.73 0.44 8.58
CA THR A 57 -3.02 -0.62 7.85
C THR A 57 -3.94 -1.82 7.64
N PHE A 58 -3.98 -2.32 6.42
CA PHE A 58 -4.87 -3.41 6.00
C PHE A 58 -4.04 -4.50 5.32
N ALA A 59 -4.11 -5.70 5.85
CA ALA A 59 -3.36 -6.85 5.36
C ALA A 59 -4.27 -7.80 4.56
N THR A 60 -3.84 -8.20 3.38
CA THR A 60 -4.48 -9.26 2.59
C THR A 60 -3.42 -10.17 1.97
N ALA A 61 -3.74 -11.43 1.84
CA ALA A 61 -2.89 -12.40 1.16
C ALA A 61 -3.36 -12.53 -0.30
N ASP A 62 -2.52 -12.17 -1.28
CA ASP A 62 -2.94 -12.15 -2.68
C ASP A 62 -1.88 -12.54 -3.72
N HIS A 63 -0.59 -12.49 -3.39
CA HIS A 63 0.49 -12.78 -4.34
C HIS A 63 0.87 -14.26 -4.38
N ASN A 64 1.17 -14.84 -3.24
CA ASN A 64 1.62 -16.25 -3.12
C ASN A 64 0.50 -17.16 -2.65
N THR A 65 -0.69 -16.95 -3.17
CA THR A 65 -1.89 -17.71 -2.82
C THR A 65 -2.29 -18.66 -3.95
N PRO A 66 -2.75 -19.88 -3.65
CA PRO A 66 -3.30 -20.78 -4.66
C PRO A 66 -4.60 -20.19 -5.23
N THR A 67 -4.81 -20.33 -6.54
CA THR A 67 -6.02 -19.87 -7.23
C THR A 67 -7.19 -20.85 -7.12
N ILE A 68 -6.91 -22.09 -6.71
CA ILE A 68 -7.89 -23.16 -6.50
C ILE A 68 -7.60 -23.87 -5.18
N ASN A 69 -8.62 -24.50 -4.60
CA ASN A 69 -8.50 -25.29 -3.37
C ASN A 69 -7.83 -24.53 -2.20
N GLN A 70 -8.17 -23.26 -2.03
CA GLN A 70 -7.60 -22.38 -1.00
C GLN A 70 -7.84 -22.88 0.44
N HIS A 71 -8.77 -23.83 0.63
CA HIS A 71 -9.04 -24.48 1.92
C HIS A 71 -8.02 -25.58 2.27
N LEU A 72 -7.15 -25.97 1.32
CA LEU A 72 -6.08 -26.93 1.55
C LEU A 72 -4.77 -26.22 1.96
N PRO A 73 -3.89 -26.91 2.69
CA PRO A 73 -2.57 -26.39 3.02
C PRO A 73 -1.78 -25.98 1.78
N VAL A 74 -1.12 -24.82 1.84
CA VAL A 74 -0.25 -24.33 0.78
C VAL A 74 0.95 -25.27 0.65
N LYS A 75 1.15 -25.83 -0.53
CA LYS A 75 2.17 -26.87 -0.78
C LYS A 75 3.59 -26.33 -0.87
N ASP A 76 3.74 -25.12 -1.41
CA ASP A 76 5.06 -24.48 -1.49
C ASP A 76 5.47 -23.94 -0.12
N PRO A 77 6.60 -24.42 0.45
CA PRO A 77 7.00 -24.02 1.80
C PRO A 77 7.35 -22.54 1.93
N LEU A 78 7.84 -21.91 0.86
CA LEU A 78 8.18 -20.50 0.88
C LEU A 78 6.91 -19.63 0.94
N SER A 79 5.94 -19.93 0.10
CA SER A 79 4.63 -19.28 0.09
C SER A 79 3.91 -19.48 1.42
N ALA A 80 3.90 -20.71 1.95
CA ALA A 80 3.30 -21.01 3.25
C ALA A 80 3.93 -20.17 4.37
N ASN A 81 5.26 -20.11 4.43
CA ASN A 81 5.97 -19.31 5.44
C ASN A 81 5.69 -17.81 5.31
N GLN A 82 5.55 -17.27 4.10
CA GLN A 82 5.21 -15.87 3.88
C GLN A 82 3.79 -15.55 4.38
N LEU A 83 2.82 -16.40 4.06
CA LEU A 83 1.43 -16.27 4.52
C LEU A 83 1.32 -16.35 6.05
N GLU A 84 1.96 -17.34 6.66
CA GLU A 84 2.01 -17.47 8.13
C GLU A 84 2.70 -16.26 8.80
N THR A 85 3.74 -15.73 8.16
CA THR A 85 4.45 -14.56 8.67
C THR A 85 3.59 -13.31 8.60
N LEU A 86 2.83 -13.11 7.51
CA LEU A 86 1.86 -12.01 7.40
C LEU A 86 0.81 -12.10 8.51
N GLU A 87 0.19 -13.27 8.68
CA GLU A 87 -0.82 -13.52 9.72
C GLU A 87 -0.27 -13.24 11.13
N ARG A 88 0.91 -13.81 11.45
CA ARG A 88 1.57 -13.60 12.74
C ARG A 88 1.86 -12.12 13.01
N ASN A 89 2.36 -11.38 12.02
CA ASN A 89 2.66 -9.97 12.15
C ASN A 89 1.39 -9.14 12.28
N ALA A 90 0.37 -9.39 11.48
CA ALA A 90 -0.91 -8.71 11.58
C ALA A 90 -1.53 -8.89 12.97
N LYS A 91 -1.51 -10.12 13.51
CA LYS A 91 -1.99 -10.41 14.86
C LYS A 91 -1.15 -9.72 15.94
N LYS A 92 0.17 -9.76 15.81
CA LYS A 92 1.11 -9.14 16.78
C LYS A 92 0.88 -7.64 16.91
N TYR A 93 0.65 -6.95 15.79
CA TYR A 93 0.49 -5.50 15.73
C TYR A 93 -0.97 -5.03 15.67
N ASN A 94 -1.93 -5.94 15.86
CA ASN A 94 -3.37 -5.66 15.82
C ASN A 94 -3.83 -4.98 14.52
N ILE A 95 -3.33 -5.47 13.38
CA ILE A 95 -3.69 -5.02 12.03
C ILE A 95 -4.84 -5.88 11.52
N LEU A 96 -5.83 -5.27 10.88
CA LEU A 96 -6.91 -5.98 10.21
C LEU A 96 -6.32 -6.84 9.08
N HIS A 97 -6.59 -8.14 9.12
CA HIS A 97 -6.05 -9.12 8.18
C HIS A 97 -7.14 -9.99 7.58
N TRP A 98 -7.19 -10.02 6.27
CA TRP A 98 -7.98 -10.96 5.46
C TRP A 98 -7.04 -12.01 4.88
N GLY A 99 -6.90 -13.10 5.61
CA GLY A 99 -6.04 -14.23 5.24
C GLY A 99 -6.67 -15.16 4.23
N LEU A 100 -5.90 -16.12 3.76
CA LEU A 100 -6.37 -17.14 2.84
C LEU A 100 -7.55 -17.91 3.44
N GLY A 101 -8.68 -17.97 2.72
CA GLY A 101 -9.93 -18.59 3.18
C GLY A 101 -10.89 -17.66 3.91
N ASP A 102 -10.50 -16.42 4.23
CA ASP A 102 -11.44 -15.39 4.69
C ASP A 102 -12.35 -14.98 3.52
N GLN A 103 -13.65 -14.79 3.80
CA GLN A 103 -14.63 -14.37 2.79
C GLN A 103 -14.33 -12.98 2.18
N ASN A 104 -13.57 -12.16 2.89
CA ASN A 104 -13.15 -10.83 2.46
C ASN A 104 -11.73 -10.82 1.83
N ASN A 105 -11.08 -11.98 1.76
CA ASN A 105 -9.77 -12.09 1.10
C ASN A 105 -9.89 -11.88 -0.40
N GLY A 106 -8.91 -11.26 -0.99
CA GLY A 106 -8.84 -11.05 -2.44
C GLY A 106 -7.65 -10.19 -2.83
N ILE A 107 -7.58 -9.85 -4.10
CA ILE A 107 -6.55 -8.97 -4.65
C ILE A 107 -6.56 -7.63 -3.93
N VAL A 108 -5.42 -7.19 -3.42
CA VAL A 108 -5.29 -5.99 -2.57
C VAL A 108 -5.94 -4.75 -3.18
N HIS A 109 -5.78 -4.54 -4.49
CA HIS A 109 -6.35 -3.38 -5.19
C HIS A 109 -7.84 -3.52 -5.54
N VAL A 110 -8.43 -4.68 -5.29
CA VAL A 110 -9.87 -4.94 -5.41
C VAL A 110 -10.55 -4.83 -4.05
N VAL A 111 -10.00 -5.47 -3.03
CA VAL A 111 -10.61 -5.45 -1.68
C VAL A 111 -10.65 -4.04 -1.08
N GLY A 112 -9.66 -3.20 -1.37
CA GLY A 112 -9.65 -1.82 -0.91
C GLY A 112 -10.90 -1.01 -1.33
N PRO A 113 -11.23 -0.94 -2.62
CA PRO A 113 -12.48 -0.34 -3.10
C PRO A 113 -13.74 -1.06 -2.64
N GLU A 114 -13.79 -2.38 -2.71
CA GLU A 114 -14.99 -3.16 -2.35
C GLU A 114 -15.40 -3.01 -0.89
N HIS A 115 -14.43 -2.87 0.02
CA HIS A 115 -14.69 -2.63 1.44
C HIS A 115 -14.76 -1.14 1.83
N GLY A 116 -14.77 -0.23 0.84
CA GLY A 116 -14.89 1.21 1.10
C GLY A 116 -13.67 1.82 1.80
N ILE A 117 -12.51 1.18 1.72
CA ILE A 117 -11.26 1.68 2.30
C ILE A 117 -10.62 2.71 1.37
N THR A 118 -10.69 2.46 0.06
CA THR A 118 -10.25 3.38 -0.97
C THR A 118 -11.29 4.48 -1.18
N LEU A 119 -10.96 5.69 -0.77
CA LEU A 119 -11.87 6.83 -0.83
C LEU A 119 -11.28 7.97 -1.68
N PRO A 120 -12.13 8.75 -2.39
CA PRO A 120 -11.68 9.96 -3.06
C PRO A 120 -10.97 10.91 -2.10
N GLY A 121 -9.86 11.48 -2.55
CA GLY A 121 -9.08 12.44 -1.76
C GLY A 121 -8.19 11.82 -0.69
N SER A 122 -8.15 10.50 -0.56
CA SER A 122 -7.22 9.82 0.35
C SER A 122 -5.86 9.57 -0.29
N THR A 123 -4.86 9.32 0.56
CA THR A 123 -3.51 8.89 0.17
C THR A 123 -3.33 7.42 0.50
N ILE A 124 -2.85 6.63 -0.46
CA ILE A 124 -2.79 5.17 -0.37
C ILE A 124 -1.42 4.68 -0.80
N VAL A 125 -0.84 3.75 -0.04
CA VAL A 125 0.39 3.05 -0.42
C VAL A 125 0.27 1.54 -0.23
N CYS A 126 1.03 0.82 -1.02
CA CYS A 126 1.22 -0.63 -0.91
C CYS A 126 2.59 -1.00 -1.47
N GLY A 127 3.17 -2.08 -0.97
CA GLY A 127 4.39 -2.66 -1.53
C GLY A 127 4.17 -3.40 -2.86
N ASP A 128 3.32 -2.87 -3.73
CA ASP A 128 2.93 -3.41 -5.03
C ASP A 128 2.96 -2.33 -6.11
N SER A 129 3.48 -2.66 -7.31
CA SER A 129 3.63 -1.71 -8.42
C SER A 129 2.30 -1.25 -9.03
N HIS A 130 1.20 -1.96 -8.82
CA HIS A 130 -0.12 -1.63 -9.35
C HIS A 130 -0.96 -0.72 -8.42
N THR A 131 -0.38 -0.24 -7.32
CA THR A 131 -1.08 0.59 -6.32
C THR A 131 -1.68 1.87 -6.91
N SER A 132 -1.07 2.43 -7.95
CA SER A 132 -1.59 3.63 -8.64
C SER A 132 -3.00 3.45 -9.21
N THR A 133 -3.49 2.20 -9.35
CA THR A 133 -4.86 1.89 -9.79
C THR A 133 -5.94 2.51 -8.89
N HIS A 134 -5.64 2.74 -7.59
CA HIS A 134 -6.55 3.43 -6.68
C HIS A 134 -6.81 4.89 -7.10
N GLY A 135 -5.98 5.45 -7.99
CA GLY A 135 -6.21 6.77 -8.60
C GLY A 135 -7.50 6.84 -9.42
N ALA A 136 -7.99 5.71 -9.94
CA ALA A 136 -9.28 5.63 -10.63
C ALA A 136 -10.46 5.99 -9.71
N PHE A 137 -10.29 5.88 -8.39
CA PHE A 137 -11.26 6.25 -7.36
C PHE A 137 -11.01 7.65 -6.79
N GLY A 138 -10.11 8.42 -7.39
CA GLY A 138 -9.79 9.78 -6.92
C GLY A 138 -8.84 9.84 -5.71
N ALA A 139 -8.13 8.77 -5.43
CA ALA A 139 -7.06 8.74 -4.43
C ALA A 139 -5.70 9.13 -5.03
N ILE A 140 -4.77 9.62 -4.22
CA ILE A 140 -3.35 9.69 -4.58
C ILE A 140 -2.70 8.39 -4.08
N ALA A 141 -2.20 7.56 -5.00
CA ALA A 141 -1.73 6.25 -4.65
C ALA A 141 -0.35 5.92 -5.25
N PHE A 142 0.52 5.31 -4.45
CA PHE A 142 1.89 4.96 -4.82
C PHE A 142 2.20 3.50 -4.50
N GLY A 143 2.86 2.82 -5.47
CA GLY A 143 3.63 1.62 -5.17
C GLY A 143 4.94 2.00 -4.48
N ILE A 144 5.27 1.36 -3.38
CA ILE A 144 6.44 1.67 -2.56
C ILE A 144 7.34 0.46 -2.35
N GLY A 145 8.62 0.70 -2.09
CA GLY A 145 9.59 -0.35 -1.78
C GLY A 145 9.50 -0.82 -0.32
N THR A 146 10.13 -1.95 -0.02
CA THR A 146 10.09 -2.57 1.32
C THR A 146 10.56 -1.64 2.44
N SER A 147 11.59 -0.82 2.20
CA SER A 147 12.08 0.17 3.17
C SER A 147 11.06 1.27 3.45
N GLU A 148 10.27 1.65 2.43
CA GLU A 148 9.19 2.62 2.58
C GLU A 148 7.98 1.99 3.29
N VAL A 149 7.70 0.69 3.07
CA VAL A 149 6.70 -0.06 3.85
C VAL A 149 7.05 0.01 5.35
N GLU A 150 8.31 -0.24 5.72
CA GLU A 150 8.80 -0.08 7.11
C GLU A 150 8.61 1.36 7.62
N MET A 151 8.95 2.35 6.79
CA MET A 151 8.78 3.78 7.13
C MET A 151 7.31 4.12 7.41
N VAL A 152 6.39 3.70 6.54
CA VAL A 152 4.95 3.97 6.72
C VAL A 152 4.39 3.25 7.94
N LEU A 153 4.77 1.99 8.17
CA LEU A 153 4.38 1.27 9.39
C LEU A 153 4.80 2.01 10.67
N SER A 154 6.00 2.60 10.67
CA SER A 154 6.56 3.27 11.85
C SER A 154 6.16 4.73 12.02
N THR A 155 5.80 5.44 10.94
CA THR A 155 5.61 6.90 10.96
C THR A 155 4.31 7.39 10.34
N GLN A 156 3.58 6.52 9.65
CA GLN A 156 2.43 6.85 8.80
C GLN A 156 2.74 7.86 7.68
N CYS A 157 4.01 8.04 7.34
CA CYS A 157 4.47 8.99 6.33
C CYS A 157 5.47 8.34 5.37
N ILE A 158 5.60 8.93 4.17
CA ILE A 158 6.70 8.69 3.24
C ILE A 158 7.40 10.00 2.88
N MET A 159 8.60 9.89 2.36
CA MET A 159 9.30 11.02 1.74
C MET A 159 9.09 10.95 0.23
N GLN A 160 8.29 11.86 -0.31
CA GLN A 160 7.87 11.82 -1.71
C GLN A 160 8.04 13.19 -2.38
N PRO A 161 8.78 13.29 -3.50
CA PRO A 161 8.76 14.49 -4.31
C PRO A 161 7.36 14.68 -4.92
N LYS A 162 6.88 15.92 -4.94
CA LYS A 162 5.57 16.21 -5.56
C LYS A 162 5.61 15.83 -7.04
N PRO A 163 4.77 14.87 -7.50
CA PRO A 163 4.74 14.46 -8.89
C PRO A 163 4.33 15.59 -9.82
N CYS A 164 4.93 15.64 -11.00
CA CYS A 164 4.46 16.51 -12.07
C CYS A 164 3.26 15.86 -12.77
N LEU A 165 2.21 16.65 -13.04
CA LEU A 165 1.07 16.18 -13.83
C LEU A 165 1.49 16.04 -15.30
N LEU A 166 1.29 14.85 -15.85
CA LEU A 166 1.44 14.60 -17.28
C LEU A 166 0.06 14.74 -17.93
N TYR A 167 -0.12 15.80 -18.72
CA TYR A 167 -1.40 16.04 -19.40
C TYR A 167 -1.64 15.12 -20.59
N THR A 168 -0.57 14.83 -21.35
CA THR A 168 -0.61 13.89 -22.47
C THR A 168 0.71 13.15 -22.58
N SER A 169 0.63 11.83 -22.73
CA SER A 169 1.75 11.01 -23.20
C SER A 169 1.35 10.45 -24.57
N PRO A 170 2.02 10.86 -25.67
CA PRO A 170 1.72 10.27 -26.96
C PRO A 170 2.00 8.76 -26.89
N SER A 171 0.95 7.98 -27.03
CA SER A 171 1.07 6.53 -27.14
C SER A 171 1.78 6.19 -28.47
N PRO A 172 2.61 5.14 -28.53
CA PRO A 172 3.10 4.63 -29.80
C PRO A 172 1.99 4.29 -30.80
N ARG A 173 0.77 4.02 -30.31
CA ARG A 173 -0.42 3.77 -31.14
C ARG A 173 -1.00 5.03 -31.78
N ASP A 174 -0.76 6.22 -31.18
CA ASP A 174 -1.24 7.50 -31.71
C ASP A 174 -0.44 7.98 -32.92
N LYS A 175 0.65 7.29 -33.25
CA LYS A 175 1.52 7.57 -34.40
C LYS A 175 1.18 6.75 -35.66
N ILE A 176 0.14 5.93 -35.62
CA ILE A 176 -0.34 5.14 -36.75
C ILE A 176 -1.46 5.94 -37.44
N HIS A 177 -1.05 6.88 -38.30
CA HIS A 177 -1.91 7.49 -39.33
C HIS A 177 -1.27 7.25 -40.67
#